data_6f326e9e9d979b85e2d5b2b608f12c31
#
_entry.id   6f326e9e9d979b85e2d5b2b608f12c31
#
_cell.length_a   1.000
_cell.length_b   1.000
_cell.length_c   1.000
_cell.angle_alpha   90.00
_cell.angle_beta   90.00
_cell.angle_gamma   90.00
#
_symmetry.space_group_name_H-M   'P 1'
#
loop_
_entity.id
_entity.type
_entity.pdbx_description
1 polymer ?
#
loop_
_entity_poly.entity_id
_entity_poly.type
_entity_poly.pdbx_seq_one_letter_code
_entity_poly.pdbx_strand_id
1 'polypeptide(L)'
;MFGDLNEKYGNKTAEELAALAPKVACAGRVMLKRVMGRLTFATVRDYTGTMQYFVQESTVGEAAYADFKTLDLGDIVACEGTLMRTQAGDLAIKVTSFRLMAKSLRPMPDKHKGLQDQEFCYRRRYVDLMVNAESRERFIKRSKAIASIRNFMLANDFLEVETPMLHPIPGGANARPFITHHNALNTEMYLRIAPELYLKRLVVGGFERVFEINRNFRNEGIDARHNPEFTMMEFYATYWTYKDQMEFTEALLRHVAREVTGSAIVTYQGMTINFEEPFDKLTPKQAILKY
;
A
#
# COMPACT_ATOMS: atom_id res chain seq x y z
N MET A 1 13.84 -13.04 1.45
CA MET A 1 13.44 -11.84 2.24
C MET A 1 12.99 -12.27 3.62
N PHE A 2 12.76 -11.34 4.58
CA PHE A 2 12.41 -11.75 5.96
C PHE A 2 11.06 -12.48 6.03
N GLY A 3 10.08 -12.10 5.22
CA GLY A 3 8.81 -12.81 5.11
C GLY A 3 9.00 -14.28 4.71
N ASP A 4 9.78 -14.53 3.67
CA ASP A 4 10.04 -15.90 3.18
C ASP A 4 10.75 -16.75 4.25
N LEU A 5 11.65 -16.13 5.01
CA LEU A 5 12.35 -16.83 6.11
C LEU A 5 11.39 -17.15 7.25
N ASN A 6 10.49 -16.23 7.60
CA ASN A 6 9.46 -16.44 8.61
C ASN A 6 8.46 -17.53 8.17
N GLU A 7 8.05 -17.53 6.92
CA GLU A 7 7.17 -18.56 6.38
C GLU A 7 7.81 -19.95 6.40
N LYS A 8 9.07 -20.03 5.92
CA LYS A 8 9.79 -21.30 5.77
C LYS A 8 10.29 -21.88 7.10
N TYR A 9 10.72 -21.03 8.02
CA TYR A 9 11.40 -21.43 9.24
C TYR A 9 10.70 -21.02 10.54
N GLY A 10 9.62 -20.25 10.44
CA GLY A 10 8.89 -19.68 11.58
C GLY A 10 8.30 -20.71 12.53
N ASN A 11 8.02 -21.93 12.07
CA ASN A 11 7.46 -23.02 12.90
C ASN A 11 8.53 -24.03 13.37
N LYS A 12 9.82 -23.85 12.99
CA LYS A 12 10.89 -24.80 13.37
C LYS A 12 11.39 -24.55 14.78
N THR A 13 11.70 -25.64 15.49
CA THR A 13 12.26 -25.56 16.85
C THR A 13 13.73 -25.10 16.83
N ALA A 14 14.27 -24.82 18.02
CA ALA A 14 15.67 -24.43 18.15
C ALA A 14 16.60 -25.57 17.72
N GLU A 15 16.26 -26.83 18.07
CA GLU A 15 16.99 -28.03 17.73
C GLU A 15 17.00 -28.29 16.22
N GLU A 16 15.85 -28.15 15.58
CA GLU A 16 15.72 -28.27 14.12
C GLU A 16 16.57 -27.23 13.39
N LEU A 17 16.54 -25.97 13.85
CA LEU A 17 17.35 -24.91 13.25
C LEU A 17 18.83 -25.13 13.48
N ALA A 18 19.22 -25.62 14.65
CA ALA A 18 20.63 -25.96 14.94
C ALA A 18 21.13 -27.09 14.03
N ALA A 19 20.31 -28.13 13.81
CA ALA A 19 20.64 -29.26 12.92
C ALA A 19 20.73 -28.83 11.44
N LEU A 20 19.80 -27.98 10.97
CA LEU A 20 19.77 -27.49 9.59
C LEU A 20 20.85 -26.42 9.33
N ALA A 21 21.21 -25.63 10.35
CA ALA A 21 22.13 -24.50 10.29
C ALA A 21 21.93 -23.61 9.04
N PRO A 22 20.72 -23.09 8.76
CA PRO A 22 20.43 -22.39 7.51
C PRO A 22 21.23 -21.09 7.43
N LYS A 23 22.17 -21.02 6.49
CA LYS A 23 22.94 -19.81 6.21
C LYS A 23 22.09 -18.84 5.41
N VAL A 24 22.08 -17.59 5.79
CA VAL A 24 21.29 -16.53 5.16
C VAL A 24 22.13 -15.27 4.98
N ALA A 25 21.84 -14.53 3.90
CA ALA A 25 22.34 -13.19 3.66
C ALA A 25 21.12 -12.28 3.45
N CYS A 26 20.97 -11.26 4.28
CA CYS A 26 19.80 -10.41 4.31
C CYS A 26 20.20 -8.95 4.53
N ALA A 27 19.35 -8.02 4.06
CA ALA A 27 19.51 -6.61 4.32
C ALA A 27 18.17 -5.98 4.73
N GLY A 28 18.23 -4.92 5.53
CA GLY A 28 17.06 -4.18 5.93
C GLY A 28 17.40 -2.97 6.77
N ARG A 29 16.35 -2.25 7.18
CA ARG A 29 16.45 -1.04 8.00
C ARG A 29 16.42 -1.39 9.48
N VAL A 30 17.37 -0.86 10.25
CA VAL A 30 17.39 -0.98 11.71
C VAL A 30 16.25 -0.18 12.31
N MET A 31 15.30 -0.86 12.93
CA MET A 31 14.11 -0.24 13.54
C MET A 31 14.23 -0.16 15.06
N LEU A 32 14.98 -1.07 15.66
CA LEU A 32 15.22 -1.12 17.09
C LEU A 32 16.63 -1.69 17.32
N LYS A 33 17.34 -1.16 18.31
CA LYS A 33 18.64 -1.66 18.74
C LYS A 33 18.71 -1.68 20.27
N ARG A 34 19.14 -2.79 20.82
CA ARG A 34 19.31 -2.97 22.26
C ARG A 34 20.68 -3.58 22.53
N VAL A 35 21.56 -2.78 23.08
CA VAL A 35 22.92 -3.20 23.46
C VAL A 35 22.92 -3.76 24.89
N MET A 36 23.48 -4.94 25.08
CA MET A 36 23.57 -5.64 26.36
C MET A 36 25.01 -6.16 26.55
N GLY A 37 25.90 -5.26 26.95
CA GLY A 37 27.35 -5.61 27.11
C GLY A 37 27.99 -6.02 25.78
N ARG A 38 28.36 -7.30 25.67
CA ARG A 38 29.00 -7.91 24.48
C ARG A 38 27.97 -8.56 23.52
N LEU A 39 26.72 -8.26 23.70
CA LEU A 39 25.61 -8.76 22.88
C LEU A 39 24.71 -7.60 22.45
N THR A 40 24.28 -7.58 21.21
CA THR A 40 23.30 -6.62 20.70
C THR A 40 22.19 -7.36 19.96
N PHE A 41 20.95 -6.99 20.29
CA PHE A 41 19.78 -7.32 19.48
C PHE A 41 19.40 -6.12 18.63
N ALA A 42 19.16 -6.34 17.34
CA ALA A 42 18.60 -5.33 16.47
C ALA A 42 17.39 -5.89 15.72
N THR A 43 16.27 -5.21 15.77
CA THR A 43 15.12 -5.52 14.91
C THR A 43 15.34 -4.82 13.59
N VAL A 44 15.45 -5.58 12.53
CA VAL A 44 15.67 -5.09 11.17
C VAL A 44 14.45 -5.41 10.33
N ARG A 45 14.04 -4.47 9.48
CA ARG A 45 12.86 -4.61 8.64
C ARG A 45 13.22 -4.46 7.17
N ASP A 46 12.70 -5.38 6.36
CA ASP A 46 12.66 -5.26 4.91
C ASP A 46 11.23 -4.97 4.41
N TYR A 47 11.00 -5.15 3.11
CA TYR A 47 9.68 -4.96 2.49
C TYR A 47 8.65 -5.98 2.98
N THR A 48 9.07 -7.20 3.28
CA THR A 48 8.20 -8.34 3.56
C THR A 48 7.93 -8.57 5.05
N GLY A 49 8.80 -8.05 5.93
CA GLY A 49 8.63 -8.25 7.37
C GLY A 49 9.79 -7.77 8.21
N THR A 50 9.86 -8.30 9.42
CA THR A 50 10.92 -8.01 10.38
C THR A 50 11.71 -9.28 10.73
N MET A 51 12.99 -9.08 11.06
CA MET A 51 13.88 -10.13 11.55
C MET A 51 14.72 -9.59 12.68
N GLN A 52 15.00 -10.43 13.67
CA GLN A 52 15.91 -10.07 14.74
C GLN A 52 17.34 -10.44 14.36
N TYR A 53 18.26 -9.49 14.46
CA TYR A 53 19.70 -9.73 14.36
C TYR A 53 20.25 -9.94 15.77
N PHE A 54 20.91 -11.06 15.98
CA PHE A 54 21.61 -11.43 17.19
C PHE A 54 23.12 -11.30 16.92
N VAL A 55 23.75 -10.27 17.49
CA VAL A 55 25.14 -9.90 17.22
C VAL A 55 25.95 -10.02 18.47
N GLN A 56 26.88 -10.97 18.50
CA GLN A 56 27.79 -11.21 19.61
C GLN A 56 29.21 -10.81 19.23
N GLU A 57 29.89 -10.10 20.14
CA GLU A 57 31.31 -9.72 20.00
C GLU A 57 32.21 -10.92 19.69
N SER A 58 32.00 -12.04 20.40
CA SER A 58 32.76 -13.30 20.21
C SER A 58 32.56 -13.92 18.82
N THR A 59 31.50 -13.59 18.11
CA THR A 59 31.18 -14.13 16.77
C THR A 59 31.68 -13.22 15.66
N VAL A 60 31.46 -11.91 15.77
CA VAL A 60 31.81 -10.95 14.72
C VAL A 60 33.22 -10.33 14.92
N GLY A 61 33.81 -10.47 16.10
CA GLY A 61 35.07 -9.84 16.49
C GLY A 61 34.87 -8.46 17.14
N GLU A 62 35.82 -8.04 17.96
CA GLU A 62 35.76 -6.83 18.78
C GLU A 62 35.59 -5.57 17.93
N ALA A 63 36.40 -5.40 16.88
CA ALA A 63 36.34 -4.23 16.00
C ALA A 63 35.00 -4.12 15.30
N ALA A 64 34.52 -5.19 14.65
CA ALA A 64 33.23 -5.21 13.98
C ALA A 64 32.08 -5.00 14.97
N TYR A 65 32.17 -5.55 16.19
CA TYR A 65 31.16 -5.32 17.22
C TYR A 65 31.11 -3.85 17.66
N ALA A 66 32.28 -3.20 17.81
CA ALA A 66 32.36 -1.77 18.10
C ALA A 66 31.66 -0.95 17.00
N ASP A 67 31.93 -1.25 15.72
CA ASP A 67 31.25 -0.62 14.59
C ASP A 67 29.74 -0.85 14.61
N PHE A 68 29.27 -2.08 14.92
CA PHE A 68 27.83 -2.37 15.01
C PHE A 68 27.14 -1.54 16.09
N LYS A 69 27.81 -1.24 17.20
CA LYS A 69 27.29 -0.39 18.27
C LYS A 69 27.09 1.06 17.82
N THR A 70 27.82 1.54 16.82
CA THR A 70 27.66 2.92 16.29
C THR A 70 26.49 3.07 15.32
N LEU A 71 25.87 1.98 14.88
CA LEU A 71 24.71 2.06 14.00
C LEU A 71 23.55 2.82 14.66
N ASP A 72 22.87 3.64 13.89
CA ASP A 72 21.69 4.37 14.33
C ASP A 72 20.39 3.70 13.87
N LEU A 73 19.29 4.04 14.53
CA LEU A 73 17.97 3.68 14.04
C LEU A 73 17.73 4.36 12.68
N GLY A 74 17.27 3.58 11.72
CA GLY A 74 17.09 4.03 10.35
C GLY A 74 18.22 3.64 9.41
N ASP A 75 19.40 3.25 9.91
CA ASP A 75 20.46 2.74 9.07
C ASP A 75 20.01 1.50 8.28
N ILE A 76 20.52 1.34 7.07
CA ILE A 76 20.29 0.13 6.28
C ILE A 76 21.54 -0.73 6.40
N VAL A 77 21.36 -1.96 6.88
CA VAL A 77 22.45 -2.91 7.12
C VAL A 77 22.19 -4.21 6.40
N ALA A 78 23.24 -4.78 5.82
CA ALA A 78 23.26 -6.17 5.36
C ALA A 78 23.97 -7.02 6.40
N CYS A 79 23.55 -8.28 6.55
CA CYS A 79 24.23 -9.27 7.37
C CYS A 79 24.27 -10.63 6.68
N GLU A 80 25.27 -11.39 7.06
CA GLU A 80 25.33 -12.84 6.85
C GLU A 80 25.29 -13.53 8.21
N GLY A 81 24.69 -14.70 8.26
CA GLY A 81 24.60 -15.46 9.50
C GLY A 81 23.81 -16.74 9.35
N THR A 82 23.45 -17.32 10.48
CA THR A 82 22.69 -18.56 10.57
C THR A 82 21.40 -18.31 11.34
N LEU A 83 20.29 -18.87 10.88
CA LEU A 83 19.01 -18.79 11.59
C LEU A 83 19.09 -19.55 12.92
N MET A 84 18.50 -18.96 13.94
CA MET A 84 18.39 -19.52 15.28
C MET A 84 17.09 -19.10 15.96
N ARG A 85 16.75 -19.76 17.08
CA ARG A 85 15.76 -19.26 18.04
C ARG A 85 16.45 -18.56 19.19
N THR A 86 15.90 -17.40 19.59
CA THR A 86 16.30 -16.74 20.84
C THR A 86 15.72 -17.49 22.05
N GLN A 87 16.18 -17.17 23.26
CA GLN A 87 15.60 -17.72 24.49
C GLN A 87 14.12 -17.38 24.65
N ALA A 88 13.69 -16.25 24.11
CA ALA A 88 12.28 -15.84 24.09
C ALA A 88 11.44 -16.56 23.00
N GLY A 89 12.08 -17.40 22.18
CA GLY A 89 11.40 -18.14 21.12
C GLY A 89 11.31 -17.41 19.78
N ASP A 90 11.85 -16.20 19.65
CA ASP A 90 11.83 -15.45 18.38
C ASP A 90 12.81 -16.04 17.36
N LEU A 91 12.41 -16.04 16.07
CA LEU A 91 13.31 -16.35 14.98
C LEU A 91 14.32 -15.21 14.80
N ALA A 92 15.60 -15.53 14.76
CA ALA A 92 16.68 -14.55 14.68
C ALA A 92 17.79 -15.02 13.74
N ILE A 93 18.60 -14.09 13.26
CA ILE A 93 19.85 -14.38 12.54
C ILE A 93 20.99 -14.17 13.52
N LYS A 94 21.74 -15.25 13.83
CA LYS A 94 23.04 -15.18 14.49
C LYS A 94 24.03 -14.62 13.48
N VAL A 95 24.33 -13.34 13.60
CA VAL A 95 25.16 -12.61 12.63
C VAL A 95 26.63 -13.03 12.76
N THR A 96 27.21 -13.39 11.64
CA THR A 96 28.65 -13.69 11.53
C THR A 96 29.45 -12.58 10.87
N SER A 97 28.79 -11.82 9.96
CA SER A 97 29.32 -10.60 9.34
C SER A 97 28.22 -9.60 9.06
N PHE A 98 28.56 -8.33 9.01
CA PHE A 98 27.60 -7.30 8.61
C PHE A 98 28.31 -6.16 7.84
N ARG A 99 27.52 -5.38 7.11
CA ARG A 99 27.97 -4.21 6.40
C ARG A 99 26.92 -3.11 6.48
N LEU A 100 27.36 -1.89 6.83
CA LEU A 100 26.52 -0.70 6.67
C LEU A 100 26.35 -0.42 5.17
N MET A 101 25.10 -0.41 4.70
CA MET A 101 24.76 -0.16 3.30
C MET A 101 24.42 1.31 3.06
N ALA A 102 23.70 1.92 3.98
CA ALA A 102 23.36 3.34 3.93
C ALA A 102 23.15 3.88 5.35
N LYS A 103 23.75 5.03 5.62
CA LYS A 103 23.64 5.75 6.88
C LYS A 103 22.39 6.60 6.90
N SER A 104 21.63 6.54 7.97
CA SER A 104 20.53 7.48 8.25
C SER A 104 21.09 8.76 8.82
N LEU A 105 21.14 9.81 8.02
CA LEU A 105 21.71 11.10 8.44
C LEU A 105 20.74 11.93 9.29
N ARG A 106 19.50 11.52 9.40
CA ARG A 106 18.48 12.16 10.26
C ARG A 106 17.93 11.15 11.24
N PRO A 107 17.75 11.53 12.51
CA PRO A 107 17.22 10.64 13.52
C PRO A 107 15.80 10.18 13.14
N MET A 108 15.51 8.92 13.44
CA MET A 108 14.15 8.38 13.32
C MET A 108 13.26 9.02 14.41
N PRO A 109 11.98 9.22 14.14
CA PRO A 109 11.01 9.65 15.15
C PRO A 109 11.02 8.75 16.38
N ASP A 110 10.71 9.33 17.55
CA ASP A 110 10.64 8.59 18.81
C ASP A 110 9.62 7.44 18.71
N LYS A 111 10.07 6.24 19.05
CA LYS A 111 9.26 5.02 19.00
C LYS A 111 8.03 5.08 19.91
N HIS A 112 8.12 5.74 21.05
CA HIS A 112 7.07 5.76 22.08
C HIS A 112 6.02 6.86 21.82
N LYS A 113 6.42 7.94 21.18
CA LYS A 113 5.50 9.05 20.86
C LYS A 113 4.85 8.89 19.49
N GLY A 114 5.44 8.05 18.61
CA GLY A 114 4.99 7.91 17.23
C GLY A 114 4.96 9.22 16.47
N LEU A 115 4.39 9.22 15.29
CA LEU A 115 4.01 10.42 14.56
C LEU A 115 2.54 10.70 14.87
N GLN A 116 2.26 11.51 15.90
CA GLN A 116 0.88 11.89 16.27
C GLN A 116 0.39 13.09 15.46
N ASP A 117 1.30 13.91 14.95
CA ASP A 117 0.97 15.04 14.10
C ASP A 117 0.56 14.55 12.71
N GLN A 118 -0.73 14.66 12.41
CA GLN A 118 -1.33 14.20 11.16
C GLN A 118 -0.82 14.99 9.96
N GLU A 119 -0.57 16.30 10.13
CA GLU A 119 -0.03 17.13 9.06
C GLU A 119 1.41 16.73 8.72
N PHE A 120 2.22 16.46 9.73
CA PHE A 120 3.57 15.94 9.55
C PHE A 120 3.54 14.59 8.80
N CYS A 121 2.61 13.68 9.15
CA CYS A 121 2.43 12.40 8.44
C CYS A 121 2.09 12.61 6.97
N TYR A 122 1.27 13.59 6.64
CA TYR A 122 0.91 13.89 5.24
C TYR A 122 2.07 14.52 4.48
N ARG A 123 2.77 15.49 5.06
CA ARG A 123 3.89 16.19 4.42
C ARG A 123 5.13 15.32 4.29
N ARG A 124 5.33 14.39 5.23
CA ARG A 124 6.49 13.48 5.26
C ARG A 124 6.03 12.02 5.23
N ARG A 125 5.21 11.69 4.25
CA ARG A 125 4.64 10.35 4.09
C ARG A 125 5.68 9.25 4.11
N TYR A 126 6.88 9.47 3.57
CA TYR A 126 7.97 8.51 3.61
C TYR A 126 8.43 8.19 5.04
N VAL A 127 8.41 9.16 5.95
CA VAL A 127 8.71 8.92 7.37
C VAL A 127 7.57 8.17 8.05
N ASP A 128 6.33 8.59 7.81
CA ASP A 128 5.13 7.89 8.29
C ASP A 128 5.14 6.40 7.89
N LEU A 129 5.43 6.10 6.63
CA LEU A 129 5.56 4.72 6.14
C LEU A 129 6.71 3.93 6.78
N MET A 130 7.78 4.61 7.25
CA MET A 130 8.87 3.96 7.97
C MET A 130 8.45 3.51 9.38
N VAL A 131 7.66 4.31 10.08
CA VAL A 131 7.40 4.08 11.51
C VAL A 131 5.99 3.56 11.81
N ASN A 132 5.02 3.86 10.95
CA ASN A 132 3.63 3.53 11.16
C ASN A 132 3.20 2.32 10.31
N ALA A 133 3.00 1.19 10.97
CA ALA A 133 2.60 -0.05 10.29
C ALA A 133 1.21 0.05 9.66
N GLU A 134 0.26 0.73 10.32
CA GLU A 134 -1.10 0.89 9.81
C GLU A 134 -1.13 1.73 8.53
N SER A 135 -0.34 2.82 8.47
CA SER A 135 -0.22 3.61 7.25
C SER A 135 0.31 2.78 6.10
N ARG A 136 1.36 1.99 6.35
CA ARG A 136 1.93 1.09 5.34
C ARG A 136 0.91 0.08 4.84
N GLU A 137 0.20 -0.58 5.75
CA GLU A 137 -0.82 -1.57 5.42
C GLU A 137 -1.96 -0.96 4.58
N ARG A 138 -2.40 0.26 4.93
CA ARG A 138 -3.42 1.01 4.19
C ARG A 138 -3.02 1.22 2.72
N PHE A 139 -1.78 1.62 2.45
CA PHE A 139 -1.30 1.80 1.08
C PHE A 139 -1.15 0.48 0.32
N ILE A 140 -0.71 -0.59 1.00
CA ILE A 140 -0.65 -1.93 0.40
C ILE A 140 -2.07 -2.42 0.05
N LYS A 141 -3.02 -2.29 0.97
CA LYS A 141 -4.44 -2.64 0.73
C LYS A 141 -5.03 -1.84 -0.43
N ARG A 142 -4.74 -0.52 -0.51
CA ARG A 142 -5.16 0.31 -1.63
C ARG A 142 -4.63 -0.21 -2.97
N SER A 143 -3.34 -0.55 -3.04
CA SER A 143 -2.75 -1.10 -4.26
C SER A 143 -3.36 -2.45 -4.65
N LYS A 144 -3.60 -3.32 -3.67
CA LYS A 144 -4.30 -4.60 -3.89
C LYS A 144 -5.73 -4.38 -4.40
N ALA A 145 -6.46 -3.43 -3.82
CA ALA A 145 -7.83 -3.11 -4.26
C ALA A 145 -7.86 -2.65 -5.73
N ILE A 146 -6.95 -1.76 -6.13
CA ILE A 146 -6.88 -1.30 -7.53
C ILE A 146 -6.54 -2.47 -8.47
N ALA A 147 -5.61 -3.34 -8.09
CA ALA A 147 -5.26 -4.52 -8.88
C ALA A 147 -6.45 -5.51 -8.99
N SER A 148 -7.17 -5.74 -7.88
CA SER A 148 -8.36 -6.59 -7.85
C SER A 148 -9.49 -6.04 -8.73
N ILE A 149 -9.75 -4.72 -8.66
CA ILE A 149 -10.71 -4.06 -9.56
C ILE A 149 -10.33 -4.29 -11.02
N ARG A 150 -9.07 -4.03 -11.38
CA ARG A 150 -8.58 -4.20 -12.76
C ARG A 150 -8.76 -5.64 -13.24
N ASN A 151 -8.37 -6.61 -12.43
CA ASN A 151 -8.52 -8.03 -12.76
C ASN A 151 -9.98 -8.42 -12.94
N PHE A 152 -10.88 -7.94 -12.09
CA PHE A 152 -12.31 -8.18 -12.21
C PHE A 152 -12.88 -7.60 -13.52
N MET A 153 -12.51 -6.36 -13.86
CA MET A 153 -12.95 -5.73 -15.10
C MET A 153 -12.48 -6.52 -16.33
N LEU A 154 -11.19 -6.89 -16.37
CA LEU A 154 -10.62 -7.68 -17.47
C LEU A 154 -11.27 -9.07 -17.58
N ALA A 155 -11.57 -9.73 -16.46
CA ALA A 155 -12.25 -11.02 -16.43
C ALA A 155 -13.72 -10.97 -16.90
N ASN A 156 -14.30 -9.77 -16.97
CA ASN A 156 -15.65 -9.52 -17.49
C ASN A 156 -15.63 -8.84 -18.87
N ASP A 157 -14.55 -9.02 -19.62
CA ASP A 157 -14.37 -8.56 -21.01
C ASP A 157 -14.36 -7.04 -21.18
N PHE A 158 -14.02 -6.28 -20.14
CA PHE A 158 -13.80 -4.85 -20.28
C PHE A 158 -12.38 -4.56 -20.77
N LEU A 159 -12.26 -3.70 -21.76
CA LEU A 159 -10.99 -3.17 -22.24
C LEU A 159 -10.54 -1.99 -21.37
N GLU A 160 -9.34 -2.07 -20.78
CA GLU A 160 -8.74 -0.92 -20.12
C GLU A 160 -8.19 0.05 -21.15
N VAL A 161 -8.53 1.32 -21.01
CA VAL A 161 -8.12 2.38 -21.94
C VAL A 161 -7.56 3.57 -21.19
N GLU A 162 -6.78 4.40 -21.87
CA GLU A 162 -6.32 5.70 -21.39
C GLU A 162 -6.83 6.78 -22.36
N THR A 163 -7.59 7.72 -21.82
CA THR A 163 -8.10 8.86 -22.55
C THR A 163 -7.37 10.15 -22.16
N PRO A 164 -7.45 11.24 -22.97
CA PRO A 164 -6.72 12.48 -22.67
C PRO A 164 -7.06 13.06 -21.29
N MET A 165 -6.04 13.53 -20.58
CA MET A 165 -6.20 14.30 -19.33
C MET A 165 -6.35 15.80 -19.58
N LEU A 166 -5.84 16.30 -20.71
CA LEU A 166 -6.01 17.68 -21.14
C LEU A 166 -7.19 17.76 -22.11
N HIS A 167 -8.20 18.50 -21.74
CA HIS A 167 -9.42 18.67 -22.51
C HIS A 167 -9.51 20.08 -23.07
N PRO A 168 -9.91 20.26 -24.33
CA PRO A 168 -10.23 21.59 -24.88
C PRO A 168 -11.54 22.16 -24.31
N ILE A 169 -12.46 21.28 -23.88
CA ILE A 169 -13.75 21.63 -23.27
C ILE A 169 -13.95 20.72 -22.07
N PRO A 170 -14.09 21.26 -20.85
CA PRO A 170 -14.36 20.44 -19.67
C PRO A 170 -15.78 19.88 -19.73
N GLY A 171 -15.97 18.65 -19.26
CA GLY A 171 -17.29 18.00 -19.27
C GLY A 171 -17.26 16.63 -18.58
N GLY A 172 -18.44 15.99 -18.50
CA GLY A 172 -18.63 14.68 -17.87
C GLY A 172 -18.92 14.73 -16.36
N ALA A 173 -18.85 15.91 -15.75
CA ALA A 173 -19.21 16.13 -14.35
C ALA A 173 -19.59 17.60 -14.13
N ASN A 174 -20.23 17.88 -12.98
CA ASN A 174 -20.46 19.24 -12.54
C ASN A 174 -19.40 19.63 -11.50
N ALA A 175 -18.26 20.11 -11.99
CA ALA A 175 -17.12 20.50 -11.15
C ALA A 175 -16.33 21.64 -11.81
N ARG A 176 -15.59 22.42 -11.01
CA ARG A 176 -14.72 23.48 -11.52
C ARG A 176 -13.39 22.87 -11.98
N PRO A 177 -12.95 23.08 -13.25
CA PRO A 177 -11.69 22.55 -13.75
C PRO A 177 -10.48 23.40 -13.29
N PHE A 178 -9.29 22.81 -13.33
CA PHE A 178 -8.03 23.56 -13.41
C PHE A 178 -7.80 23.97 -14.84
N ILE A 179 -7.37 25.21 -15.05
CA ILE A 179 -7.13 25.80 -16.36
C ILE A 179 -5.62 25.88 -16.59
N THR A 180 -5.18 25.56 -17.79
CA THR A 180 -3.81 25.70 -18.24
C THR A 180 -3.75 26.23 -19.65
N HIS A 181 -2.54 26.55 -20.15
CA HIS A 181 -2.32 27.09 -21.48
C HIS A 181 -1.45 26.16 -22.32
N HIS A 182 -1.88 25.82 -23.52
CA HIS A 182 -1.08 25.06 -24.48
C HIS A 182 -0.26 26.03 -25.34
N ASN A 183 1.01 26.18 -25.04
CA ASN A 183 1.89 27.19 -25.65
C ASN A 183 1.98 27.07 -27.19
N ALA A 184 2.17 25.87 -27.73
CA ALA A 184 2.34 25.67 -29.17
C ALA A 184 1.09 25.98 -29.99
N LEU A 185 -0.11 25.76 -29.40
CA LEU A 185 -1.39 26.03 -30.06
C LEU A 185 -1.98 27.36 -29.61
N ASN A 186 -1.35 28.06 -28.67
CA ASN A 186 -1.83 29.30 -28.09
C ASN A 186 -3.31 29.24 -27.68
N THR A 187 -3.71 28.18 -26.96
CA THR A 187 -5.08 27.93 -26.56
C THR A 187 -5.20 27.51 -25.11
N GLU A 188 -6.32 27.82 -24.50
CA GLU A 188 -6.66 27.38 -23.16
C GLU A 188 -7.05 25.89 -23.17
N MET A 189 -6.58 25.17 -22.18
CA MET A 189 -6.87 23.76 -21.95
C MET A 189 -7.26 23.54 -20.50
N TYR A 190 -7.95 22.45 -20.23
CA TYR A 190 -8.46 22.11 -18.92
C TYR A 190 -7.96 20.74 -18.48
N LEU A 191 -7.52 20.63 -17.22
CA LEU A 191 -7.35 19.29 -16.63
C LEU A 191 -8.72 18.65 -16.45
N ARG A 192 -8.88 17.42 -16.90
CA ARG A 192 -10.18 16.73 -16.94
C ARG A 192 -10.81 16.61 -15.56
N ILE A 193 -12.10 16.85 -15.48
CA ILE A 193 -12.92 16.62 -14.29
C ILE A 193 -13.54 15.21 -14.28
N ALA A 194 -13.62 14.56 -15.44
CA ALA A 194 -14.08 13.20 -15.66
C ALA A 194 -13.65 12.69 -17.05
N PRO A 195 -13.49 11.38 -17.28
CA PRO A 195 -13.17 10.80 -18.58
C PRO A 195 -14.40 10.50 -19.45
N GLU A 196 -15.61 10.70 -18.94
CA GLU A 196 -16.91 10.27 -19.46
C GLU A 196 -17.06 10.47 -20.97
N LEU A 197 -16.85 11.70 -21.47
CA LEU A 197 -17.11 12.02 -22.87
C LEU A 197 -16.17 11.29 -23.84
N TYR A 198 -14.93 11.05 -23.43
CA TYR A 198 -13.99 10.30 -24.23
C TYR A 198 -14.27 8.80 -24.19
N LEU A 199 -14.65 8.24 -23.04
CA LEU A 199 -15.07 6.85 -22.94
C LEU A 199 -16.31 6.57 -23.79
N LYS A 200 -17.30 7.47 -23.77
CA LYS A 200 -18.48 7.37 -24.65
C LYS A 200 -18.12 7.41 -26.14
N ARG A 201 -17.12 8.21 -26.53
CA ARG A 201 -16.63 8.20 -27.95
C ARG A 201 -16.03 6.86 -28.33
N LEU A 202 -15.32 6.18 -27.42
CA LEU A 202 -14.78 4.85 -27.67
C LEU A 202 -15.91 3.82 -27.85
N VAL A 203 -16.97 3.93 -27.05
CA VAL A 203 -18.17 3.09 -27.20
C VAL A 203 -18.83 3.33 -28.55
N VAL A 204 -18.98 4.59 -28.98
CA VAL A 204 -19.48 4.94 -30.35
C VAL A 204 -18.54 4.39 -31.42
N GLY A 205 -17.24 4.34 -31.15
CA GLY A 205 -16.22 3.75 -32.04
C GLY A 205 -16.25 2.23 -32.14
N GLY A 206 -17.12 1.55 -31.35
CA GLY A 206 -17.33 0.10 -31.42
C GLY A 206 -16.69 -0.71 -30.30
N PHE A 207 -16.11 -0.10 -29.28
CA PHE A 207 -15.69 -0.81 -28.09
C PHE A 207 -16.89 -1.03 -27.15
N GLU A 208 -17.38 -2.25 -27.06
CA GLU A 208 -18.63 -2.54 -26.36
C GLU A 208 -18.50 -2.41 -24.83
N ARG A 209 -17.30 -2.64 -24.27
CA ARG A 209 -17.01 -2.56 -22.84
C ARG A 209 -15.66 -1.90 -22.62
N VAL A 210 -15.66 -0.75 -21.99
CA VAL A 210 -14.44 0.00 -21.69
C VAL A 210 -14.41 0.47 -20.26
N PHE A 211 -13.22 0.58 -19.69
CA PHE A 211 -13.01 1.22 -18.40
C PHE A 211 -11.68 1.97 -18.37
N GLU A 212 -11.59 2.95 -17.49
CA GLU A 212 -10.37 3.67 -17.20
C GLU A 212 -10.23 3.88 -15.70
N ILE A 213 -9.07 3.53 -15.14
CA ILE A 213 -8.67 3.84 -13.77
C ILE A 213 -7.57 4.89 -13.84
N ASN A 214 -7.89 6.15 -13.60
CA ASN A 214 -6.91 7.21 -13.78
C ASN A 214 -7.23 8.45 -12.94
N ARG A 215 -6.38 9.49 -13.05
CA ARG A 215 -6.50 10.75 -12.34
C ARG A 215 -7.57 11.66 -12.94
N ASN A 216 -8.31 12.30 -12.05
CA ASN A 216 -9.18 13.41 -12.35
C ASN A 216 -8.89 14.58 -11.42
N PHE A 217 -9.28 15.78 -11.83
CA PHE A 217 -8.90 17.04 -11.19
C PHE A 217 -10.13 17.92 -10.99
N ARG A 218 -10.36 18.40 -9.78
CA ARG A 218 -11.46 19.32 -9.47
C ARG A 218 -10.92 20.44 -8.61
N ASN A 219 -11.03 21.69 -9.13
CA ASN A 219 -10.50 22.88 -8.48
C ASN A 219 -11.57 23.49 -7.55
N GLU A 220 -11.84 22.78 -6.48
CA GLU A 220 -12.86 23.12 -5.48
C GLU A 220 -12.24 23.09 -4.08
N GLY A 221 -13.08 23.07 -3.02
CA GLY A 221 -12.62 23.03 -1.64
C GLY A 221 -11.85 21.74 -1.30
N ILE A 222 -10.96 21.82 -0.32
CA ILE A 222 -10.17 20.70 0.19
C ILE A 222 -10.67 20.35 1.59
N ASP A 223 -10.95 19.07 1.82
CA ASP A 223 -11.25 18.51 3.13
C ASP A 223 -10.71 17.07 3.27
N ALA A 224 -11.04 16.39 4.35
CA ALA A 224 -10.56 15.03 4.62
C ALA A 224 -11.00 13.98 3.58
N ARG A 225 -12.02 14.28 2.76
CA ARG A 225 -12.61 13.38 1.77
C ARG A 225 -12.46 13.87 0.34
N HIS A 226 -12.12 15.14 0.14
CA HIS A 226 -12.01 15.78 -1.16
C HIS A 226 -10.60 16.30 -1.40
N ASN A 227 -9.89 15.65 -2.31
CA ASN A 227 -8.62 16.13 -2.83
C ASN A 227 -8.84 16.74 -4.22
N PRO A 228 -8.08 17.78 -4.59
CA PRO A 228 -8.18 18.38 -5.92
C PRO A 228 -7.71 17.44 -7.04
N GLU A 229 -6.93 16.45 -6.71
CA GLU A 229 -6.44 15.38 -7.59
C GLU A 229 -6.76 14.03 -6.95
N PHE A 230 -7.49 13.16 -7.66
CA PHE A 230 -7.90 11.85 -7.14
C PHE A 230 -7.98 10.80 -8.24
N THR A 231 -7.87 9.53 -7.84
CA THR A 231 -8.08 8.39 -8.74
C THR A 231 -9.54 8.02 -8.75
N MET A 232 -10.10 7.86 -9.94
CA MET A 232 -11.47 7.41 -10.18
C MET A 232 -11.46 6.31 -11.24
N MET A 233 -12.38 5.38 -11.15
CA MET A 233 -12.71 4.45 -12.23
C MET A 233 -14.05 4.86 -12.82
N GLU A 234 -14.10 4.95 -14.15
CA GLU A 234 -15.33 4.93 -14.91
C GLU A 234 -15.35 3.76 -15.87
N PHE A 235 -16.52 3.19 -16.11
CA PHE A 235 -16.71 2.10 -17.06
C PHE A 235 -18.02 2.24 -17.81
N TYR A 236 -18.05 1.77 -19.04
CA TYR A 236 -19.19 1.84 -19.94
C TYR A 236 -19.37 0.51 -20.63
N ALA A 237 -20.61 0.04 -20.72
CA ALA A 237 -21.00 -1.17 -21.42
C ALA A 237 -22.21 -0.91 -22.32
N THR A 238 -22.12 -1.33 -23.57
CA THR A 238 -23.25 -1.30 -24.50
C THR A 238 -24.29 -2.34 -24.09
N TYR A 239 -25.55 -2.08 -24.45
CA TYR A 239 -26.71 -2.98 -24.25
C TYR A 239 -27.07 -3.25 -22.78
N TRP A 240 -26.37 -2.61 -21.82
CA TRP A 240 -26.67 -2.70 -20.39
C TRP A 240 -27.64 -1.62 -19.96
N THR A 241 -28.53 -1.98 -19.04
CA THR A 241 -29.38 -1.07 -18.31
C THR A 241 -28.73 -0.70 -16.96
N TYR A 242 -29.34 0.25 -16.25
CA TYR A 242 -28.91 0.58 -14.89
C TYR A 242 -29.02 -0.62 -13.93
N LYS A 243 -29.92 -1.59 -14.19
CA LYS A 243 -30.06 -2.80 -13.37
C LYS A 243 -28.87 -3.71 -13.52
N ASP A 244 -28.39 -3.92 -14.74
CA ASP A 244 -27.19 -4.69 -15.03
C ASP A 244 -25.97 -4.09 -14.34
N GLN A 245 -25.87 -2.75 -14.37
CA GLN A 245 -24.78 -2.03 -13.69
C GLN A 245 -24.86 -2.13 -12.15
N MET A 246 -26.05 -2.15 -11.56
CA MET A 246 -26.23 -2.35 -10.12
C MET A 246 -25.72 -3.74 -9.70
N GLU A 247 -26.11 -4.78 -10.43
CA GLU A 247 -25.67 -6.17 -10.16
C GLU A 247 -24.16 -6.34 -10.35
N PHE A 248 -23.63 -5.79 -11.40
CA PHE A 248 -22.21 -5.80 -11.69
C PHE A 248 -21.39 -5.07 -10.61
N THR A 249 -21.84 -3.90 -10.15
CA THR A 249 -21.19 -3.13 -9.10
C THR A 249 -21.21 -3.87 -7.77
N GLU A 250 -22.32 -4.53 -7.43
CA GLU A 250 -22.42 -5.38 -6.24
C GLU A 250 -21.42 -6.53 -6.30
N ALA A 251 -21.34 -7.22 -7.44
CA ALA A 251 -20.38 -8.33 -7.65
C ALA A 251 -18.93 -7.83 -7.57
N LEU A 252 -18.61 -6.68 -8.16
CA LEU A 252 -17.29 -6.04 -8.10
C LEU A 252 -16.89 -5.74 -6.65
N LEU A 253 -17.73 -5.07 -5.89
CA LEU A 253 -17.41 -4.69 -4.50
C LEU A 253 -17.22 -5.90 -3.60
N ARG A 254 -18.07 -6.93 -3.75
CA ARG A 254 -17.94 -8.21 -3.04
C ARG A 254 -16.62 -8.91 -3.38
N HIS A 255 -16.28 -8.98 -4.67
CA HIS A 255 -15.02 -9.57 -5.13
C HIS A 255 -13.80 -8.84 -4.53
N VAL A 256 -13.76 -7.52 -4.62
CA VAL A 256 -12.66 -6.70 -4.10
C VAL A 256 -12.51 -6.85 -2.58
N ALA A 257 -13.61 -6.88 -1.84
CA ALA A 257 -13.59 -7.08 -0.40
C ALA A 257 -12.92 -8.42 -0.04
N ARG A 258 -13.32 -9.52 -0.70
CA ARG A 258 -12.72 -10.86 -0.49
C ARG A 258 -11.23 -10.90 -0.82
N GLU A 259 -10.84 -10.37 -1.98
CA GLU A 259 -9.45 -10.39 -2.44
C GLU A 259 -8.51 -9.55 -1.54
N VAL A 260 -9.00 -8.43 -1.01
CA VAL A 260 -8.17 -7.49 -0.23
C VAL A 260 -8.09 -7.88 1.24
N THR A 261 -9.19 -8.37 1.82
CA THR A 261 -9.28 -8.62 3.26
C THR A 261 -9.42 -10.09 3.64
N GLY A 262 -9.60 -10.97 2.65
CA GLY A 262 -9.88 -12.40 2.86
C GLY A 262 -11.34 -12.70 3.20
N SER A 263 -12.21 -11.69 3.28
CA SER A 263 -13.64 -11.84 3.59
C SER A 263 -14.43 -10.72 2.93
N ALA A 264 -15.69 -10.99 2.56
CA ALA A 264 -16.61 -9.94 2.17
C ALA A 264 -17.35 -9.31 3.36
N ILE A 265 -17.12 -9.79 4.57
CA ILE A 265 -17.56 -9.14 5.81
C ILE A 265 -16.34 -8.39 6.38
N VAL A 266 -16.40 -7.05 6.39
CA VAL A 266 -15.29 -6.20 6.78
C VAL A 266 -15.66 -5.30 7.96
N THR A 267 -14.68 -4.98 8.81
CA THR A 267 -14.87 -4.00 9.89
C THR A 267 -14.19 -2.68 9.51
N TYR A 268 -14.94 -1.60 9.58
CA TYR A 268 -14.45 -0.25 9.32
C TYR A 268 -14.93 0.71 10.41
N GLN A 269 -14.01 1.36 11.11
CA GLN A 269 -14.31 2.30 12.22
C GLN A 269 -15.29 1.73 13.26
N GLY A 270 -15.14 0.44 13.61
CA GLY A 270 -16.00 -0.26 14.57
C GLY A 270 -17.34 -0.75 14.00
N MET A 271 -17.67 -0.42 12.78
CA MET A 271 -18.87 -0.91 12.09
C MET A 271 -18.56 -2.15 11.25
N THR A 272 -19.46 -3.13 11.28
CA THR A 272 -19.40 -4.29 10.39
C THR A 272 -20.15 -3.97 9.10
N ILE A 273 -19.47 -4.10 7.96
CA ILE A 273 -20.05 -3.95 6.62
C ILE A 273 -20.06 -5.33 5.97
N ASN A 274 -21.25 -5.79 5.62
CA ASN A 274 -21.46 -7.11 5.02
C ASN A 274 -21.73 -6.97 3.52
N PHE A 275 -20.73 -7.31 2.68
CA PHE A 275 -20.85 -7.34 1.23
C PHE A 275 -21.32 -8.73 0.71
N GLU A 276 -21.49 -9.74 1.60
CA GLU A 276 -21.99 -11.05 1.20
C GLU A 276 -23.50 -11.01 0.90
N GLU A 277 -24.24 -10.25 1.69
CA GLU A 277 -25.68 -10.10 1.49
C GLU A 277 -25.99 -9.25 0.26
N PRO A 278 -27.13 -9.46 -0.38
CA PRO A 278 -27.60 -8.60 -1.47
C PRO A 278 -27.72 -7.15 -1.02
N PHE A 279 -27.30 -6.22 -1.88
CA PHE A 279 -27.41 -4.80 -1.59
C PHE A 279 -28.86 -4.31 -1.69
N ASP A 280 -29.26 -3.41 -0.80
CA ASP A 280 -30.52 -2.73 -0.89
C ASP A 280 -30.61 -1.88 -2.17
N LYS A 281 -31.64 -2.13 -2.96
CA LYS A 281 -31.95 -1.38 -4.18
C LYS A 281 -33.08 -0.39 -3.88
N LEU A 282 -32.70 0.84 -3.51
CA LEU A 282 -33.61 1.87 -3.02
C LEU A 282 -33.66 3.06 -3.98
N THR A 283 -34.84 3.63 -4.15
CA THR A 283 -34.93 4.99 -4.72
C THR A 283 -34.44 6.03 -3.70
N PRO A 284 -34.01 7.25 -4.11
CA PRO A 284 -33.62 8.29 -3.18
C PRO A 284 -34.66 8.56 -2.07
N LYS A 285 -35.94 8.54 -2.42
CA LYS A 285 -37.03 8.70 -1.45
C LYS A 285 -37.08 7.55 -0.43
N GLN A 286 -36.94 6.32 -0.90
CA GLN A 286 -36.90 5.15 0.00
C GLN A 286 -35.67 5.16 0.91
N ALA A 287 -34.51 5.57 0.39
CA ALA A 287 -33.30 5.69 1.19
C ALA A 287 -33.47 6.73 2.32
N ILE A 288 -33.99 7.92 2.02
CA ILE A 288 -34.27 8.98 3.02
C ILE A 288 -35.28 8.51 4.09
N LEU A 289 -36.24 7.67 3.71
CA LEU A 289 -37.24 7.17 4.66
C LEU A 289 -36.72 6.00 5.51
N LYS A 290 -35.68 5.31 5.04
CA LYS A 290 -35.10 4.14 5.74
C LYS A 290 -33.97 4.55 6.71
N TYR A 291 -33.20 5.57 6.39
CA TYR A 291 -32.01 6.06 7.11
C TYR A 291 -32.19 7.53 7.53
#